data_b342421dd0fd5161010364a2f5a62fe0
#
_entry.id   b342421dd0fd5161010364a2f5a62fe0
#
_cell.length_a   1.000
_cell.length_b   1.000
_cell.length_c   1.000
_cell.angle_alpha   90.00
_cell.angle_beta   90.00
_cell.angle_gamma   90.00
#
_symmetry.space_group_name_H-M   'P 1'
#
loop_
_entity.id
_entity.type
_entity.pdbx_description
1 polymer ?
#
loop_
_entity_poly.entity_id
_entity_poly.type
_entity_poly.pdbx_seq_one_letter_code
_entity_poly.pdbx_strand_id
1 'polypeptide(L)' 'MILKFDNGYSEREIGRPQSEQEAFQIMKDFMNERNYKSYYIRSWTHENVTTFDVGSWTQFFKLYLAED' A
#
# COMPACT_ATOMS: atom_id res chain seq x y z
N MET A 1 0.27 -11.99 4.00
CA MET A 1 -0.26 -10.84 3.25
C MET A 1 0.75 -10.37 2.23
N ILE A 2 0.28 -9.78 1.15
CA ILE A 2 1.14 -9.22 0.11
C ILE A 2 0.80 -7.75 -0.03
N LEU A 3 1.80 -6.88 0.09
CA LEU A 3 1.63 -5.45 -0.11
C LEU A 3 2.14 -5.07 -1.50
N LYS A 4 1.30 -4.40 -2.27
CA LYS A 4 1.64 -3.96 -3.62
C LYS A 4 1.50 -2.46 -3.75
N PHE A 5 2.33 -1.89 -4.61
CA PHE A 5 2.25 -0.49 -4.99
C PHE A 5 1.61 -0.42 -6.38
N ASP A 6 0.53 0.34 -6.48
CA ASP A 6 -0.21 0.55 -7.73
C ASP A 6 0.09 1.98 -8.21
N ASN A 7 0.75 2.10 -9.35
CA ASN A 7 1.12 3.40 -9.91
C ASN A 7 0.11 3.93 -10.93
N GLY A 8 -1.05 3.27 -11.05
CA GLY A 8 -2.06 3.62 -12.02
C GLY A 8 -1.98 2.82 -13.32
N TYR A 9 -0.85 2.20 -13.58
CA TYR A 9 -0.64 1.36 -14.78
C TYR A 9 -0.41 -0.09 -14.44
N SER A 10 0.25 -0.35 -13.33
CA SER A 10 0.58 -1.70 -12.92
C SER A 10 0.73 -1.76 -11.41
N GLU A 11 0.67 -2.98 -10.87
CA GLU A 11 0.91 -3.24 -9.46
C GLU A 11 2.23 -3.96 -9.34
N ARG A 12 3.01 -3.57 -8.32
CA ARG A 12 4.30 -4.21 -8.02
C ARG A 12 4.32 -4.61 -6.55
N GLU A 13 4.71 -5.85 -6.29
CA GLU A 13 4.89 -6.30 -4.92
C GLU A 13 6.06 -5.56 -4.28
N ILE A 14 5.83 -4.98 -3.11
CA ILE A 14 6.88 -4.25 -2.37
C ILE A 14 7.18 -4.86 -1.02
N GLY A 15 6.38 -5.83 -0.56
CA GLY A 15 6.67 -6.52 0.69
C GLY A 15 5.62 -7.56 1.01
N ARG A 16 5.94 -8.36 2.03
CA ARG A 16 5.05 -9.40 2.55
C ARG A 16 4.90 -9.24 4.05
N PRO A 17 4.12 -8.24 4.49
CA PRO A 17 3.94 -8.00 5.92
C PRO A 17 3.13 -9.11 6.56
N GLN A 18 3.33 -9.30 7.86
CA GLN A 18 2.56 -10.25 8.64
C GLN A 18 1.42 -9.59 9.39
N SER A 19 1.36 -8.26 9.35
CA SER A 19 0.31 -7.48 10.01
C SER A 19 0.12 -6.17 9.28
N GLU A 20 -0.99 -5.49 9.58
CA GLU A 20 -1.22 -4.15 9.02
C GLU A 20 -0.16 -3.16 9.50
N GLN A 21 0.31 -3.32 10.73
CA GLN A 21 1.34 -2.45 11.28
C GLN A 21 2.63 -2.56 10.49
N GLU A 22 3.04 -3.78 10.14
CA GLU A 22 4.20 -3.97 9.28
C GLU A 22 3.97 -3.39 7.89
N ALA A 23 2.75 -3.53 7.36
CA ALA A 23 2.40 -2.96 6.07
C ALA A 23 2.57 -1.44 6.08
N PHE A 24 2.12 -0.76 7.14
CA PHE A 24 2.31 0.68 7.27
C PHE A 24 3.78 1.05 7.30
N GLN A 25 4.61 0.26 7.99
CA GLN A 25 6.03 0.55 8.06
C GLN A 25 6.68 0.42 6.68
N ILE A 26 6.32 -0.61 5.91
CA ILE A 26 6.83 -0.79 4.56
C ILE A 26 6.40 0.37 3.66
N MET A 27 5.16 0.81 3.79
CA MET A 27 4.64 1.95 3.03
C MET A 27 5.41 3.23 3.36
N LYS A 28 5.67 3.49 4.63
CA LYS A 28 6.43 4.67 5.05
C LYS A 28 7.83 4.65 4.49
N ASP A 29 8.51 3.52 4.58
CA ASP A 29 9.86 3.38 4.07
C ASP A 29 9.89 3.58 2.55
N PHE A 30 8.93 3.00 1.86
CA PHE A 30 8.80 3.14 0.42
C PHE A 30 8.61 4.61 0.02
N MET A 31 7.72 5.31 0.71
CA MET A 31 7.45 6.73 0.42
C MET A 31 8.66 7.60 0.76
N ASN A 32 9.36 7.30 1.86
CA ASN A 32 10.54 8.06 2.25
C ASN A 32 11.66 7.94 1.23
N GLU A 33 11.87 6.74 0.69
CA GLU A 33 12.90 6.52 -0.32
C GLU A 33 12.65 7.34 -1.59
N ARG A 34 11.39 7.65 -1.88
CA ARG A 34 10.99 8.38 -3.07
C ARG A 34 10.62 9.83 -2.81
N ASN A 35 10.84 10.30 -1.59
CA ASN A 35 10.49 11.66 -1.17
C ASN A 35 9.00 11.98 -1.36
N TYR A 36 8.15 10.97 -1.25
CA TYR A 36 6.71 11.20 -1.28
C TYR A 36 6.27 11.73 0.07
N LYS A 37 5.42 12.75 0.05
CA LYS A 37 4.81 13.27 1.27
C LYS A 37 3.39 12.70 1.35
N SER A 38 3.12 12.03 2.45
CA SER A 38 1.77 11.58 2.74
C SER A 38 1.08 12.67 3.54
N TYR A 39 0.06 13.27 2.96
CA TYR A 39 -0.73 14.28 3.66
C TYR A 39 -1.91 13.67 4.37
N TYR A 40 -2.31 12.48 3.93
CA TYR A 40 -3.58 11.92 4.37
C TYR A 40 -3.60 10.45 3.96
N ILE A 41 -4.02 9.60 4.88
CA ILE A 41 -4.19 8.17 4.59
C ILE A 41 -5.63 7.80 4.87
N ARG A 42 -6.28 7.28 3.86
CA ARG A 42 -7.61 6.73 3.95
C ARG A 42 -7.54 5.29 3.44
N SER A 43 -8.29 4.40 4.06
CA SER A 43 -8.27 3.01 3.62
C SER A 43 -9.68 2.45 3.56
N TRP A 44 -9.85 1.47 2.71
CA TRP A 44 -11.07 0.68 2.64
C TRP A 44 -10.72 -0.74 2.22
N THR A 45 -11.56 -1.69 2.63
CA THR A 45 -11.33 -3.09 2.34
C THR A 45 -12.50 -3.62 1.50
N HIS A 46 -12.14 -4.32 0.43
CA HIS A 46 -13.12 -4.98 -0.44
C HIS A 46 -12.53 -6.30 -0.91
N GLU A 47 -13.26 -7.39 -0.68
CA GLU A 47 -12.87 -8.73 -1.14
C GLU A 47 -11.42 -9.10 -0.77
N ASN A 48 -11.08 -8.96 0.50
CA ASN A 48 -9.75 -9.29 1.03
C ASN A 48 -8.61 -8.42 0.48
N VAL A 49 -8.93 -7.25 -0.07
CA VAL A 49 -7.93 -6.29 -0.48
C VAL A 49 -8.21 -4.97 0.23
N THR A 50 -7.23 -4.50 0.99
CA THR A 50 -7.30 -3.19 1.62
C THR A 50 -6.51 -2.21 0.75
N THR A 51 -7.19 -1.16 0.30
CA THR A 51 -6.57 -0.11 -0.51
C THR A 51 -6.27 1.08 0.39
N PHE A 52 -5.06 1.60 0.28
CA PHE A 52 -4.63 2.80 1.02
C PHE A 52 -4.46 3.96 0.07
N ASP A 53 -5.20 5.03 0.33
CA ASP A 53 -5.12 6.29 -0.42
C ASP A 53 -4.22 7.24 0.36
N VAL A 54 -3.09 7.59 -0.24
CA VAL A 54 -2.08 8.44 0.40
C VAL A 54 -2.10 9.86 -0.15
N GLY A 55 -3.20 10.24 -0.78
CA GLY A 55 -3.36 11.59 -1.31
C GLY A 55 -2.87 11.77 -2.73
N SER A 56 -2.50 10.69 -3.40
CA SER A 56 -2.13 10.74 -4.82
C SER A 56 -3.32 10.40 -5.69
N TRP A 57 -3.39 11.02 -6.87
CA TRP A 57 -4.49 10.78 -7.81
C TRP A 57 -4.43 9.41 -8.46
N THR A 58 -3.23 8.88 -8.67
CA THR A 58 -3.03 7.67 -9.46
C THR A 58 -2.27 6.59 -8.73
N GLN A 59 -1.79 6.85 -7.51
CA GLN A 59 -0.93 5.94 -6.79
C GLN A 59 -1.60 5.49 -5.51
N PHE A 60 -1.65 4.18 -5.32
CA PHE A 60 -2.29 3.56 -4.16
C PHE A 60 -1.42 2.42 -3.67
N PHE A 61 -1.59 2.07 -2.41
CA PHE A 61 -1.04 0.81 -1.89
C PHE A 61 -2.19 -0.16 -1.72
N LYS A 62 -1.94 -1.42 -2.04
CA LYS A 62 -2.94 -2.47 -1.89
C LYS A 62 -2.38 -3.60 -1.07
N LEU A 63 -3.06 -3.92 0.01
CA LEU A 63 -2.70 -5.01 0.89
C LEU A 63 -3.65 -6.18 0.64
N TYR A 64 -3.09 -7.25 0.11
CA TYR A 64 -3.84 -8.48 -0.17
C TYR A 64 -3.78 -9.34 1.09
N LEU A 65 -4.93 -9.47 1.75
CA LEU A 65 -5.03 -10.15 3.04
C LEU A 65 -4.90 -11.66 2.91
N ALA A 66 -5.37 -12.21 1.81
CA ALA A 66 -5.27 -13.64 1.52
C ALA A 66 -4.10 -13.89 0.58
N GLU A 67 -3.26 -14.84 0.93
CA GLU A 67 -2.15 -15.28 0.08
C GLU A 67 -2.57 -16.55 -0.65
N ASP A 68 -2.40 -16.56 -1.93
CA ASP A 68 -2.63 -17.75 -2.74
C ASP A 68 -1.37 -18.11 -3.51
#